data_c329873b3b8d4b3418cf58d3b0047ce0
#
_entry.id   c329873b3b8d4b3418cf58d3b0047ce0
#
_cell.length_a   1.000
_cell.length_b   1.000
_cell.length_c   1.000
_cell.angle_alpha   90.00
_cell.angle_beta   90.00
_cell.angle_gamma   90.00
#
_symmetry.space_group_name_H-M   'P 1'
#
loop_
_entity.id
_entity.type
_entity.pdbx_description
1 polymer ?
#
loop_
_entity_poly.entity_id
_entity_poly.type
_entity_poly.pdbx_seq_one_letter_code
_entity_poly.pdbx_strand_id
1 'polypeptide(L)'
;MISVKQQGYREFQLGPYLLGSSLTVNVGDAVAFSDSASTAGTLTNATAKVAGTAYVVGVVTKIVDKDGNPLLASDGTELKSVTTSASNTTYYAMIVPAMKGFLMEFDVNATLGTTTGSNKPGGYFDLADAGKIAEDSYVASGATGSPKQVYSLGPSVDPTTGAVSTNKIIGFFTKSVQA
;
A
#
# COMPACT_ATOMS: atom_id res chain seq x y z
N MET A 1 -5.90 -5.27 -1.75
CA MET A 1 -5.96 -4.27 -0.65
C MET A 1 -4.82 -4.52 0.33
N ILE A 2 -4.22 -3.47 0.86
CA ILE A 2 -3.24 -3.56 1.94
C ILE A 2 -3.94 -3.18 3.23
N SER A 3 -3.82 -3.99 4.27
CA SER A 3 -4.38 -3.69 5.58
C SER A 3 -3.32 -3.72 6.67
N VAL A 4 -3.42 -2.78 7.61
CA VAL A 4 -2.51 -2.68 8.75
C VAL A 4 -2.94 -3.69 9.81
N LYS A 5 -2.00 -4.47 10.31
CA LYS A 5 -2.24 -5.51 11.34
C LYS A 5 -1.71 -5.13 12.72
N GLN A 6 -1.02 -4.00 12.81
CA GLN A 6 -0.48 -3.56 14.09
C GLN A 6 -1.55 -2.90 14.95
N GLN A 7 -1.65 -3.28 16.22
CA GLN A 7 -2.55 -2.64 17.18
C GLN A 7 -2.14 -1.19 17.41
N GLY A 8 -3.12 -0.29 17.51
CA GLY A 8 -2.87 1.14 17.72
C GLY A 8 -2.50 1.93 16.47
N TYR A 9 -2.57 1.35 15.27
CA TYR A 9 -2.17 2.02 14.02
C TYR A 9 -2.89 3.33 13.74
N ARG A 10 -4.11 3.52 14.28
CA ARG A 10 -4.89 4.76 14.10
C ARG A 10 -4.19 5.98 14.71
N GLU A 11 -3.33 5.78 15.68
CA GLU A 11 -2.54 6.84 16.33
C GLU A 11 -1.39 7.32 15.44
N PHE A 12 -1.03 6.54 14.41
CA PHE A 12 0.05 6.84 13.47
C PHE A 12 -0.45 7.35 12.12
N GLN A 13 -1.68 7.84 12.05
CA GLN A 13 -2.18 8.44 10.80
C GLN A 13 -1.55 9.81 10.56
N LEU A 14 -1.07 10.01 9.34
CA LEU A 14 -0.51 11.28 8.87
C LEU A 14 -1.40 11.86 7.76
N GLY A 15 -1.42 13.15 7.64
CA GLY A 15 -2.19 13.91 6.66
C GLY A 15 -2.99 15.04 7.32
N PRO A 16 -3.98 15.61 6.62
CA PRO A 16 -4.43 15.23 5.26
C PRO A 16 -3.44 15.64 4.17
N TYR A 17 -3.19 14.75 3.22
CA TYR A 17 -2.37 15.02 2.04
C TYR A 17 -3.25 15.10 0.80
N LEU A 18 -3.05 16.13 -0.02
CA LEU A 18 -3.78 16.29 -1.28
C LEU A 18 -3.48 15.13 -2.23
N LEU A 19 -4.53 14.52 -2.79
CA LEU A 19 -4.40 13.52 -3.83
C LEU A 19 -4.04 14.18 -5.18
N GLY A 20 -3.19 13.52 -5.96
CA GLY A 20 -2.85 13.96 -7.30
C GLY A 20 -4.05 14.01 -8.23
N SER A 21 -3.88 14.68 -9.36
CA SER A 21 -4.92 14.83 -10.39
C SER A 21 -5.03 13.59 -11.27
N SER A 22 -6.22 13.33 -11.82
CA SER A 22 -6.52 12.20 -12.73
C SER A 22 -6.10 10.84 -12.16
N LEU A 23 -6.34 10.64 -10.87
CA LEU A 23 -5.90 9.48 -10.11
C LEU A 23 -7.10 8.76 -9.50
N THR A 24 -7.16 7.45 -9.62
CA THR A 24 -8.08 6.62 -8.84
C THR A 24 -7.36 6.07 -7.63
N VAL A 25 -7.89 6.37 -6.45
CA VAL A 25 -7.33 5.95 -5.15
C VAL A 25 -8.40 5.23 -4.35
N ASN A 26 -8.01 4.12 -3.74
CA ASN A 26 -8.86 3.35 -2.85
C ASN A 26 -8.26 3.33 -1.43
N VAL A 27 -9.10 3.19 -0.43
CA VAL A 27 -8.64 2.84 0.92
C VAL A 27 -7.93 1.49 0.85
N GLY A 28 -6.70 1.42 1.37
CA GLY A 28 -5.81 0.28 1.26
C GLY A 28 -4.81 0.36 0.11
N ASP A 29 -4.80 1.43 -0.68
CA ASP A 29 -3.76 1.64 -1.70
C ASP A 29 -2.47 2.17 -1.08
N ALA A 30 -1.34 1.64 -1.57
CA ALA A 30 -0.02 2.19 -1.28
C ALA A 30 0.20 3.46 -2.11
N VAL A 31 0.72 4.50 -1.47
CA VAL A 31 0.93 5.80 -2.09
C VAL A 31 2.36 6.29 -1.92
N ALA A 32 2.78 7.13 -2.85
CA ALA A 32 4.05 7.84 -2.86
C ALA A 32 3.80 9.35 -2.99
N PHE A 33 4.77 10.18 -2.65
CA PHE A 33 4.71 11.58 -3.06
C PHE A 33 5.05 11.70 -4.55
N SER A 34 4.36 12.59 -5.22
CA SER A 34 4.70 12.95 -6.59
C SER A 34 6.05 13.68 -6.59
N ASP A 35 6.95 13.25 -7.46
CA ASP A 35 8.25 13.87 -7.73
C ASP A 35 8.20 14.91 -8.84
N SER A 36 7.05 15.07 -9.50
CA SER A 36 6.85 16.11 -10.50
C SER A 36 6.81 17.49 -9.86
N ALA A 37 7.59 18.41 -10.40
CA ALA A 37 7.68 19.78 -9.88
C ALA A 37 6.34 20.53 -9.82
N SER A 38 5.40 20.19 -10.73
CA SER A 38 4.06 20.80 -10.77
C SER A 38 3.09 20.23 -9.76
N THR A 39 3.37 19.05 -9.21
CA THR A 39 2.51 18.31 -8.27
C THR A 39 3.26 17.88 -7.02
N ALA A 40 4.42 18.51 -6.75
CA ALA A 40 5.22 18.21 -5.57
C ALA A 40 4.39 18.29 -4.28
N GLY A 41 4.53 17.27 -3.42
CA GLY A 41 3.78 17.18 -2.17
C GLY A 41 2.38 16.59 -2.29
N THR A 42 1.89 16.25 -3.50
CA THR A 42 0.65 15.48 -3.66
C THR A 42 0.93 13.99 -3.62
N LEU A 43 -0.07 13.20 -3.19
CA LEU A 43 0.03 11.74 -3.21
C LEU A 43 -0.32 11.19 -4.59
N THR A 44 0.44 10.22 -5.04
CA THR A 44 0.17 9.38 -6.22
C THR A 44 0.21 7.91 -5.85
N ASN A 45 -0.34 7.02 -6.68
CA ASN A 45 -0.27 5.59 -6.44
C ASN A 45 1.17 5.09 -6.52
N ALA A 46 1.59 4.35 -5.51
CA ALA A 46 2.85 3.63 -5.55
C ALA A 46 2.65 2.36 -6.40
N THR A 47 3.29 2.32 -7.55
CA THR A 47 3.24 1.15 -8.45
C THR A 47 4.63 0.59 -8.68
N ALA A 48 4.71 -0.70 -9.03
CA ALA A 48 5.98 -1.36 -9.38
C ALA A 48 6.68 -0.76 -10.60
N LYS A 49 5.95 -0.01 -11.42
CA LYS A 49 6.45 0.51 -12.70
C LYS A 49 7.54 1.56 -12.58
N VAL A 50 7.73 2.13 -11.41
CA VAL A 50 8.90 2.99 -11.17
C VAL A 50 10.00 2.11 -10.60
N ALA A 51 10.57 1.30 -11.48
CA ALA A 51 11.67 0.39 -11.15
C ALA A 51 12.75 1.14 -10.34
N GLY A 52 12.90 0.75 -9.10
CA GLY A 52 14.02 1.18 -8.26
C GLY A 52 13.84 2.49 -7.47
N THR A 53 12.88 3.36 -7.74
CA THR A 53 12.81 4.70 -7.16
C THR A 53 11.50 5.06 -6.44
N ALA A 54 10.40 4.35 -6.63
CA ALA A 54 9.16 4.67 -5.92
C ALA A 54 9.23 4.23 -4.45
N TYR A 55 9.52 5.19 -3.59
CA TYR A 55 9.38 5.00 -2.15
C TYR A 55 7.90 5.03 -1.78
N VAL A 56 7.43 3.99 -1.10
CA VAL A 56 6.10 3.99 -0.51
C VAL A 56 6.11 4.90 0.71
N VAL A 57 5.28 5.93 0.71
CA VAL A 57 5.11 6.84 1.84
C VAL A 57 4.18 6.26 2.89
N GLY A 58 3.12 5.59 2.45
CA GLY A 58 2.14 4.99 3.32
C GLY A 58 1.03 4.27 2.58
N VAL A 59 0.04 3.83 3.36
CA VAL A 59 -1.18 3.18 2.89
C VAL A 59 -2.36 4.07 3.24
N VAL A 60 -3.23 4.32 2.28
CA VAL A 60 -4.45 5.14 2.48
C VAL A 60 -5.39 4.44 3.45
N THR A 61 -5.81 5.14 4.49
CA THR A 61 -6.76 4.66 5.48
C THR A 61 -8.11 5.33 5.40
N LYS A 62 -8.14 6.59 4.93
CA LYS A 62 -9.36 7.38 4.75
C LYS A 62 -9.20 8.34 3.60
N ILE A 63 -10.33 8.62 2.92
CA ILE A 63 -10.48 9.73 1.99
C ILE A 63 -11.21 10.85 2.74
N VAL A 64 -10.61 12.04 2.75
CA VAL A 64 -11.00 13.14 3.62
C VAL A 64 -11.03 14.47 2.84
N ASP A 65 -11.61 15.50 3.46
CA ASP A 65 -11.45 16.88 3.00
C ASP A 65 -10.12 17.50 3.49
N LYS A 66 -9.90 18.78 3.16
CA LYS A 66 -8.68 19.52 3.56
C LYS A 66 -8.50 19.65 5.08
N ASP A 67 -9.57 19.52 5.85
CA ASP A 67 -9.60 19.66 7.31
C ASP A 67 -9.49 18.29 8.02
N GLY A 68 -9.41 17.20 7.23
CA GLY A 68 -9.29 15.83 7.75
C GLY A 68 -10.61 15.15 8.08
N ASN A 69 -11.75 15.77 7.74
CA ASN A 69 -13.05 15.15 7.96
C ASN A 69 -13.30 14.06 6.90
N PRO A 70 -13.79 12.87 7.29
CA PRO A 70 -14.13 11.82 6.34
C PRO A 70 -15.17 12.29 5.32
N LEU A 71 -14.92 12.05 4.06
CA LEU A 71 -15.91 12.26 3.01
C LEU A 71 -16.86 11.07 2.97
N LEU A 72 -18.13 11.36 2.75
CA LEU A 72 -19.19 10.37 2.75
C LEU A 72 -19.68 10.10 1.33
N ALA A 73 -20.02 8.85 1.06
CA ALA A 73 -20.77 8.45 -0.11
C ALA A 73 -22.26 8.85 0.06
N SER A 74 -23.05 8.72 -1.01
CA SER A 74 -24.46 9.08 -1.02
C SER A 74 -25.33 8.31 -0.02
N ASP A 75 -24.87 7.16 0.44
CA ASP A 75 -25.51 6.32 1.45
C ASP A 75 -25.09 6.68 2.90
N GLY A 76 -24.29 7.72 3.09
CA GLY A 76 -23.80 8.18 4.38
C GLY A 76 -22.61 7.39 4.93
N THR A 77 -22.09 6.39 4.21
CA THR A 77 -20.88 5.66 4.61
C THR A 77 -19.62 6.41 4.22
N GLU A 78 -18.50 6.16 4.92
CA GLU A 78 -17.20 6.72 4.54
C GLU A 78 -16.79 6.30 3.13
N LEU A 79 -16.32 7.26 2.34
CA LEU A 79 -15.87 7.04 0.97
C LEU A 79 -14.68 6.08 0.95
N LYS A 80 -14.77 4.99 0.19
CA LYS A 80 -13.72 3.97 0.09
C LYS A 80 -12.89 4.08 -1.19
N SER A 81 -13.38 4.83 -2.17
CA SER A 81 -12.72 5.03 -3.45
C SER A 81 -13.05 6.41 -4.02
N VAL A 82 -12.12 7.02 -4.71
CA VAL A 82 -12.32 8.27 -5.45
C VAL A 82 -11.50 8.28 -6.72
N THR A 83 -12.07 8.86 -7.78
CA THR A 83 -11.31 9.25 -8.97
C THR A 83 -11.24 10.77 -9.01
N THR A 84 -10.02 11.30 -8.94
CA THR A 84 -9.79 12.74 -8.93
C THR A 84 -9.89 13.34 -10.34
N SER A 85 -10.33 14.59 -10.42
CA SER A 85 -10.33 15.35 -11.67
C SER A 85 -8.93 15.75 -12.13
N ALA A 86 -8.82 16.33 -13.33
CA ALA A 86 -7.56 16.87 -13.85
C ALA A 86 -7.02 18.07 -13.02
N SER A 87 -7.84 18.65 -12.15
CA SER A 87 -7.47 19.77 -11.27
C SER A 87 -8.02 19.49 -9.85
N ASN A 88 -7.51 18.43 -9.21
CA ASN A 88 -7.99 18.07 -7.88
C ASN A 88 -7.56 19.10 -6.83
N THR A 89 -8.55 19.64 -6.11
CA THR A 89 -8.36 20.50 -4.94
C THR A 89 -9.24 20.09 -3.76
N THR A 90 -9.99 19.01 -3.91
CA THR A 90 -11.07 18.62 -2.99
C THR A 90 -10.74 17.37 -2.19
N TYR A 91 -10.06 16.39 -2.81
CA TYR A 91 -9.84 15.08 -2.21
C TYR A 91 -8.45 14.98 -1.61
N TYR A 92 -8.42 14.62 -0.34
CA TYR A 92 -7.23 14.38 0.45
C TYR A 92 -7.27 12.96 1.02
N ALA A 93 -6.14 12.47 1.49
CA ALA A 93 -6.06 11.18 2.16
C ALA A 93 -5.34 11.27 3.49
N MET A 94 -5.82 10.50 4.46
CA MET A 94 -5.05 10.10 5.63
C MET A 94 -4.32 8.81 5.30
N ILE A 95 -3.07 8.70 5.71
CA ILE A 95 -2.23 7.51 5.49
C ILE A 95 -1.68 6.97 6.79
N VAL A 96 -1.48 5.67 6.85
CA VAL A 96 -0.55 5.06 7.80
C VAL A 96 0.82 4.99 7.14
N PRO A 97 1.86 5.56 7.75
CA PRO A 97 3.18 5.61 7.11
C PRO A 97 3.76 4.21 6.89
N ALA A 98 4.43 4.04 5.76
CA ALA A 98 5.17 2.83 5.43
C ALA A 98 6.49 2.83 6.21
N MET A 99 6.48 2.32 7.44
CA MET A 99 7.68 2.19 8.27
C MET A 99 8.22 0.76 8.22
N LYS A 100 9.54 0.62 8.19
CA LYS A 100 10.21 -0.68 8.28
C LYS A 100 9.78 -1.40 9.57
N GLY A 101 9.32 -2.65 9.43
CA GLY A 101 8.84 -3.45 10.55
C GLY A 101 7.40 -3.20 10.96
N PHE A 102 6.70 -2.26 10.31
CA PHE A 102 5.27 -2.06 10.54
C PHE A 102 4.47 -3.12 9.78
N LEU A 103 3.85 -4.05 10.53
CA LEU A 103 3.20 -5.22 9.94
C LEU A 103 1.91 -4.85 9.21
N MET A 104 1.82 -5.33 7.99
CA MET A 104 0.66 -5.17 7.11
C MET A 104 0.31 -6.51 6.47
N GLU A 105 -0.96 -6.67 6.13
CA GLU A 105 -1.42 -7.74 5.27
C GLU A 105 -1.56 -7.20 3.85
N PHE A 106 -1.00 -7.91 2.91
CA PHE A 106 -1.01 -7.57 1.49
C PHE A 106 -1.81 -8.60 0.72
N ASP A 107 -2.73 -8.14 -0.12
CA ASP A 107 -3.31 -8.98 -1.16
C ASP A 107 -2.26 -9.25 -2.24
N VAL A 108 -2.27 -10.46 -2.77
CA VAL A 108 -1.42 -10.89 -3.87
C VAL A 108 -2.26 -11.00 -5.14
N ASN A 109 -1.71 -10.61 -6.28
CA ASN A 109 -2.43 -10.61 -7.56
C ASN A 109 -2.69 -12.01 -8.14
N ALA A 110 -2.03 -13.04 -7.60
CA ALA A 110 -2.17 -14.44 -8.02
C ALA A 110 -2.11 -15.39 -6.82
N THR A 111 -2.26 -16.69 -7.06
CA THR A 111 -2.14 -17.72 -6.02
C THR A 111 -0.68 -17.88 -5.60
N LEU A 112 -0.41 -17.80 -4.29
CA LEU A 112 0.90 -18.04 -3.70
C LEU A 112 1.39 -19.46 -3.99
N GLY A 113 2.65 -19.60 -4.35
CA GLY A 113 3.29 -20.87 -4.70
C GLY A 113 3.33 -21.14 -6.22
N THR A 114 2.72 -20.29 -7.04
CA THR A 114 2.87 -20.32 -8.51
C THR A 114 4.34 -20.06 -8.87
N THR A 115 4.93 -19.04 -8.28
CA THR A 115 6.39 -18.87 -8.29
C THR A 115 6.99 -19.67 -7.14
N THR A 116 7.97 -20.50 -7.43
CA THR A 116 8.59 -21.41 -6.45
C THR A 116 9.06 -20.65 -5.22
N GLY A 117 8.52 -20.97 -4.07
CA GLY A 117 8.88 -20.39 -2.78
C GLY A 117 8.10 -19.16 -2.36
N SER A 118 7.24 -18.56 -3.21
CA SER A 118 6.46 -17.37 -2.89
C SER A 118 5.49 -17.57 -1.71
N ASN A 119 5.13 -18.82 -1.41
CA ASN A 119 4.31 -19.22 -0.27
C ASN A 119 5.11 -19.50 1.02
N LYS A 120 6.41 -19.18 1.03
CA LYS A 120 7.29 -19.37 2.19
C LYS A 120 7.68 -18.02 2.81
N PRO A 121 8.02 -17.99 4.11
CA PRO A 121 8.59 -16.80 4.73
C PRO A 121 9.96 -16.44 4.15
N GLY A 122 10.34 -15.17 4.25
CA GLY A 122 11.70 -14.74 3.97
C GLY A 122 11.98 -14.42 2.50
N GLY A 123 10.99 -13.89 1.78
CA GLY A 123 11.17 -13.42 0.42
C GLY A 123 10.73 -11.97 0.21
N TYR A 124 11.02 -11.45 -0.96
CA TYR A 124 10.72 -10.08 -1.35
C TYR A 124 9.81 -10.04 -2.56
N PHE A 125 8.93 -9.03 -2.60
CA PHE A 125 7.99 -8.79 -3.69
C PHE A 125 7.99 -7.32 -4.11
N ASP A 126 7.58 -7.08 -5.37
CA ASP A 126 7.19 -5.74 -5.82
C ASP A 126 5.66 -5.57 -5.73
N LEU A 127 5.21 -4.31 -5.75
CA LEU A 127 3.81 -4.00 -5.96
C LEU A 127 3.44 -4.28 -7.43
N ALA A 128 2.33 -4.99 -7.66
CA ALA A 128 1.74 -5.14 -8.99
C ALA A 128 0.97 -3.87 -9.38
N ASP A 129 0.22 -3.37 -8.41
CA ASP A 129 -0.51 -2.10 -8.43
C ASP A 129 -0.50 -1.49 -7.02
N ALA A 130 -1.17 -0.35 -6.83
CA ALA A 130 -1.19 0.32 -5.53
C ALA A 130 -1.82 -0.52 -4.40
N GLY A 131 -2.68 -1.47 -4.72
CA GLY A 131 -3.42 -2.28 -3.73
C GLY A 131 -2.96 -3.73 -3.59
N LYS A 132 -2.03 -4.21 -4.43
CA LYS A 132 -1.62 -5.62 -4.46
C LYS A 132 -0.14 -5.78 -4.73
N ILE A 133 0.43 -6.89 -4.26
CA ILE A 133 1.78 -7.32 -4.64
C ILE A 133 1.75 -8.28 -5.83
N ALA A 134 2.84 -8.29 -6.60
CA ALA A 134 3.04 -9.16 -7.75
C ALA A 134 3.64 -10.50 -7.31
N GLU A 135 2.91 -11.58 -7.46
CA GLU A 135 3.36 -12.93 -7.07
C GLU A 135 4.59 -13.38 -7.88
N ASP A 136 4.59 -13.09 -9.18
CA ASP A 136 5.67 -13.40 -10.12
C ASP A 136 6.95 -12.57 -9.90
N SER A 137 6.88 -11.53 -9.07
CA SER A 137 8.04 -10.72 -8.68
C SER A 137 8.83 -11.32 -7.50
N TYR A 138 8.39 -12.46 -6.95
CA TYR A 138 9.04 -13.07 -5.79
C TYR A 138 10.53 -13.32 -5.99
N VAL A 139 11.32 -12.94 -4.99
CA VAL A 139 12.75 -13.25 -4.89
C VAL A 139 13.05 -13.74 -3.48
N ALA A 140 13.67 -14.90 -3.37
CA ALA A 140 14.07 -15.46 -2.07
C ALA A 140 15.08 -14.57 -1.35
N SER A 141 15.01 -14.53 -0.02
CA SER A 141 15.99 -13.83 0.81
C SER A 141 17.41 -14.36 0.54
N GLY A 142 18.34 -13.44 0.28
CA GLY A 142 19.72 -13.77 -0.06
C GLY A 142 20.01 -13.89 -1.56
N ALA A 143 19.02 -13.85 -2.43
CA ALA A 143 19.24 -13.75 -3.87
C ALA A 143 19.69 -12.34 -4.26
N THR A 144 20.60 -12.25 -5.22
CA THR A 144 20.99 -10.97 -5.82
C THR A 144 19.87 -10.47 -6.73
N GLY A 145 19.28 -9.35 -6.42
CA GLY A 145 18.20 -8.72 -7.20
C GLY A 145 18.01 -7.27 -6.81
N SER A 146 17.29 -6.54 -7.62
CA SER A 146 16.89 -5.17 -7.28
C SER A 146 16.13 -5.15 -5.96
N PRO A 147 16.36 -4.17 -5.07
CA PRO A 147 15.65 -4.10 -3.82
C PRO A 147 14.16 -4.00 -4.10
N LYS A 148 13.40 -4.98 -3.63
CA LYS A 148 11.95 -5.09 -3.73
C LYS A 148 11.25 -4.23 -2.69
N GLN A 149 9.98 -3.89 -2.92
CA GLN A 149 9.24 -2.95 -2.07
C GLN A 149 8.68 -3.58 -0.79
N VAL A 150 8.42 -4.89 -0.80
CA VAL A 150 7.78 -5.61 0.32
C VAL A 150 8.61 -6.82 0.73
N TYR A 151 8.82 -6.99 2.04
CA TYR A 151 9.37 -8.22 2.61
C TYR A 151 8.25 -9.07 3.20
N SER A 152 8.20 -10.34 2.86
CA SER A 152 7.21 -11.31 3.32
C SER A 152 7.69 -12.06 4.55
N LEU A 153 6.85 -12.11 5.57
CA LEU A 153 6.98 -13.02 6.72
C LEU A 153 6.26 -14.34 6.50
N GLY A 154 5.55 -14.48 5.38
CA GLY A 154 4.82 -15.68 4.98
C GLY A 154 3.35 -15.40 4.68
N PRO A 155 2.61 -16.44 4.26
CA PRO A 155 1.17 -16.34 4.04
C PRO A 155 0.42 -15.88 5.29
N SER A 156 -0.63 -15.07 5.09
CA SER A 156 -1.54 -14.69 6.17
C SER A 156 -2.31 -15.92 6.67
N VAL A 157 -2.56 -15.97 7.97
CA VAL A 157 -3.33 -17.03 8.62
C VAL A 157 -4.60 -16.42 9.22
N ASP A 158 -5.74 -17.02 8.93
CA ASP A 158 -6.99 -16.64 9.55
C ASP A 158 -6.94 -16.99 11.06
N PRO A 159 -7.05 -15.99 11.95
CA PRO A 159 -6.90 -16.23 13.39
C PRO A 159 -8.04 -17.06 13.99
N THR A 160 -9.18 -17.15 13.30
CA THR A 160 -10.36 -17.89 13.78
C THR A 160 -10.32 -19.36 13.37
N THR A 161 -9.92 -19.62 12.12
CA THR A 161 -9.97 -20.97 11.54
C THR A 161 -8.61 -21.65 11.46
N GLY A 162 -7.52 -20.89 11.59
CA GLY A 162 -6.15 -21.36 11.34
C GLY A 162 -5.84 -21.61 9.87
N ALA A 163 -6.75 -21.26 8.97
CA ALA A 163 -6.55 -21.47 7.53
C ALA A 163 -5.46 -20.55 6.98
N VAL A 164 -4.52 -21.13 6.23
CA VAL A 164 -3.45 -20.42 5.56
C VAL A 164 -3.99 -19.81 4.26
N SER A 165 -3.80 -18.52 4.06
CA SER A 165 -4.25 -17.84 2.86
C SER A 165 -3.43 -18.26 1.63
N THR A 166 -4.09 -18.41 0.51
CA THR A 166 -3.46 -18.67 -0.80
C THR A 166 -3.20 -17.41 -1.63
N ASN A 167 -3.64 -16.26 -1.15
CA ASN A 167 -3.55 -14.99 -1.89
C ASN A 167 -3.28 -13.77 -1.00
N LYS A 168 -2.81 -14.00 0.23
CA LYS A 168 -2.42 -12.92 1.15
C LYS A 168 -1.15 -13.27 1.89
N ILE A 169 -0.30 -12.27 2.13
CA ILE A 169 0.88 -12.40 2.99
C ILE A 169 0.84 -11.39 4.13
N ILE A 170 1.55 -11.69 5.20
CA ILE A 170 1.95 -10.73 6.22
C ILE A 170 3.38 -10.27 5.89
N GLY A 171 3.62 -8.98 5.98
CA GLY A 171 4.92 -8.42 5.67
C GLY A 171 5.04 -6.95 6.05
N PHE A 172 6.05 -6.30 5.54
CA PHE A 172 6.27 -4.87 5.73
C PHE A 172 6.98 -4.26 4.50
N PHE A 173 6.83 -2.95 4.33
CA PHE A 173 7.57 -2.23 3.30
C PHE A 173 9.05 -2.15 3.64
N THR A 174 9.90 -2.45 2.65
CA THR A 174 11.36 -2.36 2.76
C THR A 174 11.89 -1.03 2.25
N LYS A 175 11.18 -0.43 1.31
CA LYS A 175 11.45 0.90 0.76
C LYS A 175 10.38 1.86 1.24
N SER A 176 10.67 2.52 2.34
CA SER A 176 9.88 3.65 2.84
C SER A 176 10.69 4.93 2.70
N VAL A 177 9.99 6.06 2.55
CA VAL A 177 10.62 7.37 2.74
C VAL A 177 10.96 7.48 4.22
N GLN A 178 12.15 7.05 4.59
CA GLN A 178 12.77 7.54 5.80
C GLN A 178 13.86 8.50 5.35
N ALA A 179 13.61 9.77 5.67
CA ALA A 179 14.66 10.76 5.65
C ALA A 179 15.80 10.36 6.57
#